data_6d770b0f06962404facf982b6fe31050
#
_entry.id   6d770b0f06962404facf982b6fe31050
#
_cell.length_a   1.000
_cell.length_b   1.000
_cell.length_c   1.000
_cell.angle_alpha   90.00
_cell.angle_beta   90.00
_cell.angle_gamma   90.00
#
_symmetry.space_group_name_H-M   'P 1'
#
loop_
_entity.id
_entity.type
_entity.pdbx_description
1 polymer ?
#
loop_
_entity_poly.entity_id
_entity_poly.type
_entity_poly.pdbx_seq_one_letter_code
_entity_poly.pdbx_strand_id
1 'polypeptide(L)'
;MYDKNNVFAKIVRGEIPSKRIYENAYALSFYDIDPAATVHALVIPRGEYENVLDFSANASDDEKLGLFDCINQTVAKLGITDCNIFANTGNAVFIRQSVPHFHMHIVAGDKIKDITKL
;
A
#
# COMPACT_ATOMS: atom_id res chain seq x y z
N MET A 1 12.45 -12.29 -8.89
CA MET A 1 12.81 -12.57 -7.48
C MET A 1 12.57 -11.33 -6.64
N TYR A 2 12.00 -11.51 -5.46
CA TYR A 2 11.72 -10.40 -4.56
C TYR A 2 13.00 -9.74 -4.07
N ASP A 3 13.07 -8.41 -4.20
CA ASP A 3 14.21 -7.62 -3.72
C ASP A 3 13.99 -7.21 -2.26
N LYS A 4 14.73 -7.84 -1.35
CA LYS A 4 14.63 -7.58 0.10
C LYS A 4 15.16 -6.20 0.50
N ASN A 5 15.79 -5.48 -0.40
CA ASN A 5 16.33 -4.14 -0.16
C ASN A 5 15.38 -3.02 -0.58
N ASN A 6 14.15 -3.35 -0.99
CA ASN A 6 13.18 -2.31 -1.31
C ASN A 6 12.76 -1.54 -0.05
N VAL A 7 12.34 -0.31 -0.25
CA VAL A 7 12.03 0.62 0.86
C VAL A 7 10.90 0.11 1.76
N PHE A 8 9.89 -0.55 1.17
CA PHE A 8 8.76 -1.04 1.98
C PHE A 8 9.12 -2.26 2.82
N ALA A 9 9.98 -3.15 2.30
CA ALA A 9 10.53 -4.23 3.11
C ALA A 9 11.30 -3.68 4.32
N LYS A 10 12.05 -2.61 4.12
CA LYS A 10 12.78 -1.95 5.21
C LYS A 10 11.85 -1.29 6.23
N ILE A 11 10.72 -0.74 5.78
CA ILE A 11 9.69 -0.21 6.68
C ILE A 11 9.08 -1.33 7.52
N VAL A 12 8.75 -2.46 6.90
CA VAL A 12 8.22 -3.63 7.62
C VAL A 12 9.18 -4.09 8.72
N ARG A 13 10.48 -4.13 8.43
CA ARG A 13 11.51 -4.53 9.40
C ARG A 13 11.86 -3.46 10.43
N GLY A 14 11.31 -2.25 10.30
CA GLY A 14 11.62 -1.15 11.20
C GLY A 14 12.96 -0.47 10.94
N GLU A 15 13.61 -0.75 9.81
CA GLU A 15 14.91 -0.13 9.45
C GLU A 15 14.74 1.30 8.95
N ILE A 16 13.57 1.61 8.37
CA ILE A 16 13.21 2.96 7.92
C ILE A 16 11.95 3.38 8.66
N PRO A 17 11.92 4.57 9.27
CA PRO A 17 10.72 5.03 9.96
C PRO A 17 9.59 5.34 8.98
N SER A 18 8.36 5.19 9.43
CA SER A 18 7.17 5.57 8.70
C SER A 18 6.13 6.11 9.66
N LYS A 19 5.26 6.98 9.16
CA LYS A 19 4.17 7.51 9.96
C LYS A 19 2.97 6.56 9.85
N ARG A 20 2.93 5.56 10.72
CA ARG A 20 1.95 4.48 10.66
C ARG A 20 0.57 4.97 11.06
N ILE A 21 -0.46 4.38 10.43
CA ILE A 21 -1.87 4.65 10.68
C ILE A 21 -2.49 3.47 11.43
N TYR A 22 -2.30 2.26 10.93
CA TYR A 22 -2.83 1.04 11.52
C TYR A 22 -1.91 -0.14 11.19
N GLU A 23 -1.93 -1.15 12.05
CA GLU A 23 -1.22 -2.40 11.77
C GLU A 23 -1.90 -3.57 12.44
N ASN A 24 -1.80 -4.74 11.81
CA ASN A 24 -2.21 -6.02 12.37
C ASN A 24 -1.09 -7.05 12.13
N ALA A 25 -1.37 -8.32 12.40
CA ALA A 25 -0.38 -9.38 12.26
C ALA A 25 0.12 -9.56 10.80
N TYR A 26 -0.66 -9.13 9.80
CA TYR A 26 -0.40 -9.44 8.39
C TYR A 26 -0.11 -8.25 7.52
N ALA A 27 -0.48 -7.04 7.94
CA ALA A 27 -0.36 -5.84 7.14
C ALA A 27 -0.16 -4.61 8.00
N LEU A 28 0.28 -3.53 7.36
CA LEU A 28 0.38 -2.23 8.00
C LEU A 28 0.08 -1.11 7.01
N SER A 29 -0.33 0.04 7.53
CA SER A 29 -0.57 1.22 6.71
C SER A 29 0.17 2.41 7.27
N PHE A 30 0.52 3.35 6.37
CA PHE A 30 1.26 4.56 6.71
C PHE A 30 0.98 5.64 5.68
N TYR A 31 1.30 6.89 6.03
CA TYR A 31 1.16 8.01 5.10
C TYR A 31 2.26 7.96 4.05
N ASP A 32 1.88 8.22 2.78
CA ASP A 32 2.86 8.36 1.70
C ASP A 32 3.73 9.60 1.99
N ILE A 33 5.04 9.46 1.84
CA ILE A 33 5.99 10.54 2.09
C ILE A 33 5.93 11.62 1.01
N ASP A 34 5.44 11.27 -0.18
CA ASP A 34 5.24 12.19 -1.30
C ASP A 34 3.79 12.10 -1.77
N PRO A 35 2.85 12.71 -1.02
CA PRO A 35 1.44 12.51 -1.27
C PRO A 35 1.00 13.11 -2.60
N ALA A 36 0.18 12.36 -3.33
CA ALA A 36 -0.42 12.78 -4.59
C ALA A 36 -1.84 13.33 -4.41
N ALA A 37 -2.33 13.39 -3.18
CA ALA A 37 -3.67 13.86 -2.85
C ALA A 37 -3.66 14.49 -1.46
N THR A 38 -4.76 15.15 -1.08
CA THR A 38 -4.93 15.71 0.27
C THR A 38 -4.74 14.62 1.32
N VAL A 39 -5.30 13.42 1.06
CA VAL A 39 -5.07 12.23 1.86
C VAL A 39 -4.46 11.18 0.95
N HIS A 40 -3.31 10.65 1.32
CA HIS A 40 -2.64 9.60 0.58
C HIS A 40 -1.97 8.63 1.55
N ALA A 41 -2.56 7.45 1.68
CA ALA A 41 -2.04 6.38 2.52
C ALA A 41 -1.68 5.17 1.68
N LEU A 42 -0.78 4.35 2.21
CA LEU A 42 -0.37 3.09 1.62
C LEU A 42 -0.70 1.95 2.58
N VAL A 43 -1.18 0.85 2.04
CA VAL A 43 -1.41 -0.39 2.78
C VAL A 43 -0.53 -1.46 2.16
N ILE A 44 0.31 -2.09 2.96
CA ILE A 44 1.25 -3.12 2.50
C ILE A 44 1.12 -4.39 3.35
N PRO A 45 1.32 -5.57 2.74
CA PRO A 45 1.48 -6.80 3.51
C PRO A 45 2.85 -6.83 4.19
N ARG A 46 2.96 -7.57 5.28
CA ARG A 46 4.26 -7.82 5.91
C ARG A 46 5.07 -8.85 5.14
N GLY A 47 4.39 -9.75 4.43
CA GLY A 47 5.03 -10.77 3.60
C GLY A 47 5.68 -10.21 2.34
N GLU A 48 6.57 -10.98 1.75
CA GLU A 48 7.39 -10.59 0.59
C GLU A 48 6.65 -10.90 -0.71
N TYR A 49 5.79 -9.99 -1.14
CA TYR A 49 5.04 -10.09 -2.39
C TYR A 49 5.37 -8.91 -3.28
N GLU A 50 5.68 -9.17 -4.55
CA GLU A 50 6.12 -8.11 -5.47
C GLU A 50 4.99 -7.18 -5.90
N ASN A 51 3.79 -7.72 -6.08
CA ASN A 51 2.64 -6.97 -6.60
C ASN A 51 1.33 -7.67 -6.22
N VAL A 52 0.21 -7.08 -6.64
CA VAL A 52 -1.11 -7.61 -6.32
C VAL A 52 -1.34 -9.01 -6.91
N LEU A 53 -0.77 -9.30 -8.07
CA LEU A 53 -0.93 -10.61 -8.72
C LEU A 53 -0.18 -11.70 -7.96
N ASP A 54 1.05 -11.40 -7.54
CA ASP A 54 1.84 -12.29 -6.68
C ASP A 54 1.11 -12.56 -5.36
N PHE A 55 0.64 -11.51 -4.70
CA PHE A 55 -0.11 -11.61 -3.44
C PHE A 55 -1.38 -12.44 -3.61
N SER A 56 -2.17 -12.17 -4.65
CA SER A 56 -3.43 -12.88 -4.87
C SER A 56 -3.23 -14.36 -5.17
N ALA A 57 -2.13 -14.72 -5.83
CA ALA A 57 -1.83 -16.11 -6.18
C ALA A 57 -1.18 -16.88 -5.02
N ASN A 58 -0.35 -16.25 -4.22
CA ASN A 58 0.56 -16.95 -3.31
C ASN A 58 0.34 -16.68 -1.83
N ALA A 59 -0.36 -15.60 -1.45
CA ALA A 59 -0.61 -15.31 -0.05
C ALA A 59 -1.62 -16.28 0.55
N SER A 60 -1.53 -16.49 1.86
CA SER A 60 -2.49 -17.30 2.59
C SER A 60 -3.83 -16.58 2.72
N ASP A 61 -4.88 -17.33 3.06
CA ASP A 61 -6.20 -16.76 3.32
C ASP A 61 -6.14 -15.73 4.45
N ASP A 62 -5.40 -16.03 5.53
CA ASP A 62 -5.24 -15.12 6.65
C ASP A 62 -4.53 -13.83 6.25
N GLU A 63 -3.51 -13.92 5.40
CA GLU A 63 -2.83 -12.73 4.89
C GLU A 63 -3.77 -11.85 4.04
N LYS A 64 -4.59 -12.49 3.20
CA LYS A 64 -5.56 -11.77 2.37
C LYS A 64 -6.62 -11.06 3.22
N LEU A 65 -7.17 -11.76 4.21
CA LEU A 65 -8.14 -11.18 5.14
C LEU A 65 -7.50 -10.05 5.95
N GLY A 66 -6.27 -10.25 6.42
CA GLY A 66 -5.54 -9.23 7.18
C GLY A 66 -5.27 -7.98 6.37
N LEU A 67 -4.97 -8.10 5.07
CA LEU A 67 -4.79 -6.96 4.20
C LEU A 67 -6.09 -6.14 4.06
N PHE A 68 -7.21 -6.81 3.81
CA PHE A 68 -8.50 -6.13 3.69
C PHE A 68 -8.95 -5.52 5.01
N ASP A 69 -8.71 -6.18 6.13
CA ASP A 69 -8.94 -5.58 7.46
C ASP A 69 -8.13 -4.29 7.61
N CYS A 70 -6.86 -4.32 7.23
CA CYS A 70 -5.99 -3.14 7.32
C CYS A 70 -6.52 -2.00 6.45
N ILE A 71 -6.99 -2.27 5.24
CA ILE A 71 -7.61 -1.26 4.38
C ILE A 71 -8.82 -0.63 5.09
N ASN A 72 -9.72 -1.47 5.60
CA ASN A 72 -10.94 -1.02 6.25
C ASN A 72 -10.64 -0.17 7.49
N GLN A 73 -9.74 -0.63 8.34
CA GLN A 73 -9.37 0.10 9.56
C GLN A 73 -8.64 1.41 9.24
N THR A 74 -7.83 1.42 8.20
CA THR A 74 -7.13 2.63 7.78
C THR A 74 -8.10 3.70 7.30
N VAL A 75 -9.07 3.33 6.46
CA VAL A 75 -10.11 4.24 6.00
C VAL A 75 -10.90 4.80 7.19
N ALA A 76 -11.24 3.95 8.14
CA ALA A 76 -11.97 4.37 9.34
C ALA A 76 -11.14 5.37 10.18
N LYS A 77 -9.87 5.10 10.39
CA LYS A 77 -8.99 5.99 11.17
C LYS A 77 -8.76 7.33 10.47
N LEU A 78 -8.71 7.34 9.14
CA LEU A 78 -8.59 8.56 8.37
C LEU A 78 -9.87 9.39 8.34
N GLY A 79 -11.01 8.80 8.72
CA GLY A 79 -12.30 9.49 8.75
C GLY A 79 -12.81 9.84 7.36
N ILE A 80 -12.44 9.07 6.33
CA ILE A 80 -12.85 9.31 4.95
C ILE A 80 -13.93 8.31 4.54
N THR A 81 -14.82 8.75 3.64
CA THR A 81 -15.88 7.91 3.08
C THR A 81 -15.73 7.75 1.57
N ASP A 82 -15.25 8.79 0.89
CA ASP A 82 -15.04 8.79 -0.55
C ASP A 82 -13.54 8.72 -0.83
N CYS A 83 -13.12 7.67 -1.53
CA CYS A 83 -11.71 7.48 -1.84
C CYS A 83 -11.53 6.57 -3.05
N ASN A 84 -10.35 6.62 -3.64
CA ASN A 84 -9.90 5.63 -4.62
C ASN A 84 -8.91 4.70 -3.94
N ILE A 85 -9.09 3.40 -4.15
CA ILE A 85 -8.20 2.36 -3.64
C ILE A 85 -7.71 1.56 -4.83
N PHE A 86 -6.39 1.52 -5.05
CA PHE A 86 -5.84 0.87 -6.23
C PHE A 86 -4.40 0.42 -6.01
N ALA A 87 -3.94 -0.47 -6.88
CA ALA A 87 -2.54 -0.90 -6.93
C ALA A 87 -2.04 -0.84 -8.37
N ASN A 88 -0.78 -0.44 -8.54
CA ASN A 88 -0.11 -0.47 -9.84
C ASN A 88 0.72 -1.75 -9.95
N THR A 89 0.75 -2.35 -11.12
CA THR A 89 1.52 -3.56 -11.40
C THR A 89 2.21 -3.42 -12.74
N GLY A 90 3.52 -3.69 -12.77
CA GLY A 90 4.32 -3.67 -14.00
C GLY A 90 4.94 -2.32 -14.31
N ASN A 91 5.44 -2.19 -15.55
CA ASN A 91 6.25 -1.07 -16.01
C ASN A 91 5.68 -0.37 -17.25
N ALA A 92 4.37 -0.44 -17.47
CA ALA A 92 3.76 0.26 -18.58
C ALA A 92 3.97 1.78 -18.44
N VAL A 93 4.00 2.48 -19.60
CA VAL A 93 4.33 3.91 -19.65
C VAL A 93 3.45 4.76 -18.74
N PHE A 94 2.15 4.45 -18.68
CA PHE A 94 1.17 5.22 -17.90
C PHE A 94 0.79 4.57 -16.58
N ILE A 95 1.21 3.32 -16.37
CA ILE A 95 0.95 2.58 -15.14
C ILE A 95 2.26 1.95 -14.73
N ARG A 96 2.84 2.44 -13.64
CA ARG A 96 4.14 1.95 -13.18
C ARG A 96 4.09 1.68 -11.68
N GLN A 97 4.49 0.48 -11.32
CA GLN A 97 4.75 0.16 -9.93
C GLN A 97 6.12 0.72 -9.53
N SER A 98 6.12 1.67 -8.60
CA SER A 98 7.34 2.37 -8.20
C SER A 98 8.24 1.57 -7.27
N VAL A 99 7.65 0.72 -6.42
CA VAL A 99 8.37 -0.10 -5.45
C VAL A 99 7.97 -1.56 -5.62
N PRO A 100 8.91 -2.50 -5.74
CA PRO A 100 8.61 -3.92 -5.96
C PRO A 100 8.23 -4.66 -4.67
N HIS A 101 7.30 -4.10 -3.94
CA HIS A 101 6.60 -4.67 -2.80
C HIS A 101 5.14 -4.25 -2.91
N PHE A 102 4.24 -5.22 -2.93
CA PHE A 102 2.81 -4.96 -3.12
C PHE A 102 2.32 -3.86 -2.18
N HIS A 103 1.66 -2.86 -2.74
CA HIS A 103 1.04 -1.79 -1.96
C HIS A 103 -0.24 -1.29 -2.60
N MET A 104 -1.24 -1.06 -1.76
CA MET A 104 -2.50 -0.44 -2.16
C MET A 104 -2.41 1.05 -1.82
N HIS A 105 -2.76 1.89 -2.79
CA HIS A 105 -2.93 3.32 -2.56
C HIS A 105 -4.34 3.60 -2.08
N ILE A 106 -4.48 4.47 -1.07
CA ILE A 106 -5.75 5.06 -0.65
C ILE A 106 -5.60 6.56 -0.83
N VAL A 107 -6.34 7.14 -1.77
CA VAL A 107 -6.28 8.58 -2.05
C VAL A 107 -7.67 9.19 -1.89
N ALA A 108 -7.72 10.37 -1.29
CA ALA A 108 -8.97 11.08 -1.02
C ALA A 108 -8.71 12.59 -0.92
N GLY A 109 -9.80 13.35 -0.90
CA GLY A 109 -9.78 14.80 -0.78
C GLY A 109 -10.10 15.48 -2.10
N ASP A 110 -10.04 16.81 -2.06
CA ASP A 110 -10.42 17.67 -3.18
C ASP A 110 -9.27 18.03 -4.12
N LYS A 111 -8.03 17.61 -3.77
CA LYS A 111 -6.82 17.91 -4.55
C LYS A 111 -6.10 16.62 -4.84
N ILE A 112 -6.48 15.97 -5.93
CA ILE A 112 -5.88 14.71 -6.36
C ILE A 112 -5.09 14.97 -7.64
N LYS A 113 -3.80 14.63 -7.63
CA LYS A 113 -2.96 14.63 -8.82
C LYS A 113 -3.38 13.49 -9.75
N ASP A 114 -2.79 13.45 -10.93
CA ASP A 114 -3.05 12.37 -11.89
C ASP A 114 -2.65 11.02 -11.27
N ILE A 115 -3.64 10.22 -10.88
CA ILE A 115 -3.41 8.92 -10.23
C ILE A 115 -2.81 7.88 -11.16
N THR A 116 -2.87 8.09 -12.47
CA THR A 116 -2.24 7.16 -13.42
C THR A 116 -0.72 7.19 -13.34
N LYS A 117 -0.15 8.18 -12.69
CA LYS A 117 1.30 8.36 -12.54
C LYS A 117 1.82 7.94 -11.17
N LEU A 118 0.97 7.39 -10.34
CA LEU A 118 1.36 6.88 -9.02
C LEU A 118 1.93 5.44 -9.10
#